data_be91646a746e04c60efafc715e51987c
#
_entry.id   be91646a746e04c60efafc715e51987c
#
_cell.length_a   1.000
_cell.length_b   1.000
_cell.length_c   1.000
_cell.angle_alpha   90.00
_cell.angle_beta   90.00
_cell.angle_gamma   90.00
#
_symmetry.space_group_name_H-M   'P 1'
#
loop_
_entity.id
_entity.type
_entity.pdbx_description
1 polymer ?
#
loop_
_entity_poly.entity_id
_entity_poly.type
_entity_poly.pdbx_seq_one_letter_code
_entity_poly.pdbx_strand_id
1 'polypeptide(L)'
;GMSFYDALLRVRGVPTIGKAADKIEKFTEQIENFRSRLSALSIPELIEAILEETGYKKDLEAEGEIEGETRLQNVEELVNKATGYMSTAEEPTLDGFLEEVALVADVDSLDESENRIVLMTLHGAKGLEFPYVYLSGMEDGLFPSSMSIFSDDKDAIEEERRLCYVGITRAEKELTLTAAR
;
A
#
# COMPACT_ATOMS: atom_id res chain seq x y z
N GLY A 1 6.15 -26.23 -10.74
CA GLY A 1 5.51 -25.06 -11.36
C GLY A 1 6.53 -23.94 -11.49
N MET A 2 6.38 -23.12 -12.49
CA MET A 2 7.21 -21.93 -12.74
C MET A 2 6.60 -20.76 -11.97
N SER A 3 7.39 -19.89 -11.33
CA SER A 3 6.87 -18.68 -10.70
C SER A 3 6.34 -17.69 -11.77
N PHE A 4 5.49 -16.76 -11.36
CA PHE A 4 4.97 -15.73 -12.29
C PHE A 4 6.11 -14.89 -12.87
N TYR A 5 7.09 -14.51 -12.05
CA TYR A 5 8.24 -13.74 -12.51
C TYR A 5 9.12 -14.50 -13.51
N ASP A 6 9.36 -15.80 -13.26
CA ASP A 6 10.09 -16.64 -14.23
C ASP A 6 9.36 -16.74 -15.57
N ALA A 7 8.04 -16.69 -15.56
CA ALA A 7 7.24 -16.65 -16.79
C ALA A 7 7.41 -15.33 -17.53
N LEU A 8 7.49 -14.18 -16.81
CA LEU A 8 7.78 -12.88 -17.41
C LEU A 8 9.16 -12.84 -18.07
N LEU A 9 10.19 -13.39 -17.43
CA LEU A 9 11.55 -13.50 -17.99
C LEU A 9 11.61 -14.32 -19.30
N ARG A 10 10.63 -15.20 -19.51
CA ARG A 10 10.52 -16.07 -20.70
C ARG A 10 9.44 -15.66 -21.68
N VAL A 11 8.97 -14.42 -21.58
CA VAL A 11 7.80 -13.90 -22.33
C VAL A 11 7.91 -14.10 -23.84
N ARG A 12 9.12 -14.03 -24.43
CA ARG A 12 9.35 -14.26 -25.86
C ARG A 12 8.97 -15.67 -26.33
N GLY A 13 8.96 -16.64 -25.41
CA GLY A 13 8.52 -18.01 -25.68
C GLY A 13 7.02 -18.20 -25.71
N VAL A 14 6.20 -17.15 -25.48
CA VAL A 14 4.73 -17.23 -25.43
C VAL A 14 4.12 -16.52 -26.65
N PRO A 15 3.74 -17.25 -27.73
CA PRO A 15 3.32 -16.64 -29.00
C PRO A 15 2.06 -15.77 -28.88
N THR A 16 1.20 -16.02 -27.89
CA THR A 16 -0.09 -15.34 -27.72
C THR A 16 0.02 -13.92 -27.15
N ILE A 17 1.16 -13.55 -26.58
CA ILE A 17 1.36 -12.25 -25.91
C ILE A 17 1.59 -11.11 -26.90
N GLY A 18 2.12 -11.40 -28.10
CA GLY A 18 2.27 -10.44 -29.20
C GLY A 18 3.08 -9.19 -28.78
N LYS A 19 2.55 -7.99 -29.11
CA LYS A 19 3.23 -6.70 -28.83
C LYS A 19 3.41 -6.38 -27.33
N ALA A 20 2.70 -7.05 -26.44
CA ALA A 20 2.89 -6.85 -25.01
C ALA A 20 4.24 -7.43 -24.52
N ALA A 21 4.83 -8.37 -25.25
CA ALA A 21 6.12 -8.94 -24.92
C ALA A 21 7.23 -7.89 -24.77
N ASP A 22 7.26 -6.87 -25.64
CA ASP A 22 8.27 -5.81 -25.58
C ASP A 22 8.16 -4.96 -24.30
N LYS A 23 6.93 -4.72 -23.83
CA LYS A 23 6.70 -3.98 -22.56
C LYS A 23 7.09 -4.81 -21.35
N ILE A 24 6.77 -6.10 -21.37
CA ILE A 24 7.13 -7.03 -20.31
C ILE A 24 8.64 -7.19 -20.22
N GLU A 25 9.32 -7.32 -21.34
CA GLU A 25 10.76 -7.44 -21.40
C GLU A 25 11.45 -6.19 -20.82
N LYS A 26 11.02 -4.98 -21.22
CA LYS A 26 11.53 -3.72 -20.66
C LYS A 26 11.33 -3.66 -19.14
N PHE A 27 10.18 -4.10 -18.64
CA PHE A 27 9.91 -4.15 -17.20
C PHE A 27 10.86 -5.14 -16.50
N THR A 28 11.02 -6.35 -17.03
CA THR A 28 11.93 -7.33 -16.43
C THR A 28 13.39 -6.89 -16.49
N GLU A 29 13.83 -6.27 -17.59
CA GLU A 29 15.16 -5.68 -17.72
C GLU A 29 15.40 -4.60 -16.65
N GLN A 30 14.40 -3.75 -16.40
CA GLN A 30 14.47 -2.71 -15.38
C GLN A 30 14.60 -3.30 -13.97
N ILE A 31 13.80 -4.34 -13.65
CA ILE A 31 13.90 -5.04 -12.37
C ILE A 31 15.27 -5.71 -12.20
N GLU A 32 15.78 -6.39 -13.23
CA GLU A 32 17.10 -7.02 -13.15
C GLU A 32 18.23 -5.97 -13.03
N ASN A 33 18.08 -4.80 -13.64
CA ASN A 33 19.02 -3.69 -13.46
C ASN A 33 19.04 -3.23 -11.99
N PHE A 34 17.89 -3.02 -11.33
CA PHE A 34 17.85 -2.69 -9.90
C PHE A 34 18.46 -3.81 -9.05
N ARG A 35 18.13 -5.07 -9.33
CA ARG A 35 18.71 -6.22 -8.62
C ARG A 35 20.23 -6.27 -8.71
N SER A 36 20.78 -5.98 -9.87
CA SER A 36 22.24 -5.99 -10.06
C SER A 36 22.99 -4.92 -9.25
N ARG A 37 22.28 -3.88 -8.82
CA ARG A 37 22.82 -2.76 -8.03
C ARG A 37 22.55 -2.85 -6.53
N LEU A 38 21.82 -3.86 -6.05
CA LEU A 38 21.46 -4.03 -4.63
C LEU A 38 22.68 -4.03 -3.69
N SER A 39 23.82 -4.55 -4.14
CA SER A 39 25.05 -4.57 -3.35
C SER A 39 25.84 -3.25 -3.38
N ALA A 40 25.54 -2.35 -4.31
CA ALA A 40 26.27 -1.10 -4.52
C ALA A 40 25.53 0.14 -4.02
N LEU A 41 24.21 0.08 -3.91
CA LEU A 41 23.36 1.17 -3.45
C LEU A 41 22.88 0.92 -2.01
N SER A 42 22.83 1.98 -1.23
CA SER A 42 22.08 1.97 0.03
C SER A 42 20.56 1.90 -0.23
N ILE A 43 19.77 1.56 0.78
CA ILE A 43 18.31 1.45 0.64
C ILE A 43 17.69 2.78 0.17
N PRO A 44 18.03 3.97 0.77
CA PRO A 44 17.55 5.25 0.25
C PRO A 44 17.93 5.49 -1.22
N GLU A 45 19.19 5.26 -1.61
CA GLU A 45 19.65 5.43 -2.99
C GLU A 45 18.93 4.49 -3.97
N LEU A 46 18.61 3.27 -3.54
CA LEU A 46 17.82 2.35 -4.34
C LEU A 46 16.38 2.85 -4.55
N ILE A 47 15.74 3.37 -3.50
CA ILE A 47 14.39 3.94 -3.60
C ILE A 47 14.41 5.15 -4.56
N GLU A 48 15.35 6.07 -4.41
CA GLU A 48 15.49 7.22 -5.29
C GLU A 48 15.74 6.81 -6.75
N ALA A 49 16.60 5.84 -6.99
CA ALA A 49 16.86 5.31 -8.34
C ALA A 49 15.57 4.70 -8.95
N ILE A 50 14.79 3.96 -8.18
CA ILE A 50 13.51 3.41 -8.63
C ILE A 50 12.55 4.54 -9.03
N LEU A 51 12.40 5.56 -8.19
CA LEU A 51 11.49 6.68 -8.42
C LEU A 51 11.84 7.48 -9.68
N GLU A 52 13.14 7.71 -9.92
CA GLU A 52 13.61 8.46 -11.08
C GLU A 52 13.58 7.63 -12.37
N GLU A 53 14.13 6.42 -12.34
CA GLU A 53 14.29 5.60 -13.54
C GLU A 53 12.96 5.00 -14.04
N THR A 54 11.98 4.80 -13.15
CA THR A 54 10.61 4.42 -13.56
C THR A 54 9.81 5.61 -14.11
N GLY A 55 10.24 6.83 -13.83
CA GLY A 55 9.48 8.06 -14.12
C GLY A 55 8.37 8.37 -13.13
N TYR A 56 8.23 7.58 -12.04
CA TYR A 56 7.16 7.73 -11.06
C TYR A 56 7.11 9.14 -10.44
N LYS A 57 8.28 9.71 -10.13
CA LYS A 57 8.37 11.07 -9.62
C LYS A 57 7.81 12.11 -10.60
N LYS A 58 8.10 11.98 -11.90
CA LYS A 58 7.56 12.87 -12.94
C LYS A 58 6.05 12.72 -13.10
N ASP A 59 5.54 11.50 -12.96
CA ASP A 59 4.10 11.26 -13.04
C ASP A 59 3.39 11.93 -11.87
N LEU A 60 3.94 11.85 -10.65
CA LEU A 60 3.40 12.56 -9.47
C LEU A 60 3.45 14.09 -9.63
N GLU A 61 4.55 14.64 -10.15
CA GLU A 61 4.67 16.07 -10.45
C GLU A 61 3.65 16.55 -11.49
N ALA A 62 3.18 15.66 -12.37
CA ALA A 62 2.19 15.96 -13.40
C ALA A 62 0.73 15.82 -12.93
N GLU A 63 0.46 15.18 -11.77
CA GLU A 63 -0.90 14.93 -11.26
C GLU A 63 -1.63 16.17 -10.72
N GLY A 64 -0.97 17.33 -10.59
CA GLY A 64 -1.53 18.59 -10.09
C GLY A 64 -1.12 18.94 -8.67
N GLU A 65 -1.35 20.23 -8.30
CA GLU A 65 -0.67 20.86 -7.16
C GLU A 65 -0.96 20.23 -5.80
N ILE A 66 -2.17 19.76 -5.53
CA ILE A 66 -2.54 19.30 -4.16
C ILE A 66 -2.31 17.80 -3.98
N GLU A 67 -2.75 16.98 -4.93
CA GLU A 67 -2.63 15.52 -4.81
C GLU A 67 -1.19 15.05 -5.09
N GLY A 68 -0.54 15.64 -6.10
CA GLY A 68 0.85 15.35 -6.42
C GLY A 68 1.81 15.73 -5.29
N GLU A 69 1.65 16.90 -4.68
CA GLU A 69 2.46 17.33 -3.53
C GLU A 69 2.32 16.39 -2.33
N THR A 70 1.10 15.98 -1.97
CA THR A 70 0.89 15.04 -0.87
C THR A 70 1.57 13.70 -1.11
N ARG A 71 1.48 13.19 -2.35
CA ARG A 71 2.13 11.92 -2.70
C ARG A 71 3.65 12.03 -2.74
N LEU A 72 4.18 13.17 -3.20
CA LEU A 72 5.63 13.44 -3.15
C LEU A 72 6.12 13.49 -1.72
N GLN A 73 5.39 14.14 -0.80
CA GLN A 73 5.72 14.13 0.62
C GLN A 73 5.76 12.71 1.21
N ASN A 74 4.77 11.87 0.88
CA ASN A 74 4.76 10.46 1.33
C ASN A 74 5.99 9.68 0.81
N VAL A 75 6.43 9.97 -0.41
CA VAL A 75 7.64 9.37 -0.98
C VAL A 75 8.89 9.87 -0.25
N GLU A 76 8.98 11.16 0.06
CA GLU A 76 10.07 11.73 0.83
C GLU A 76 10.12 11.14 2.25
N GLU A 77 8.97 10.93 2.89
CA GLU A 77 8.89 10.26 4.19
C GLU A 77 9.42 8.83 4.12
N LEU A 78 9.11 8.08 3.05
CA LEU A 78 9.67 6.73 2.86
C LEU A 78 11.19 6.75 2.74
N VAL A 79 11.76 7.70 1.99
CA VAL A 79 13.21 7.87 1.85
C VAL A 79 13.84 8.24 3.20
N ASN A 80 13.21 9.15 3.95
CA ASN A 80 13.66 9.55 5.28
C ASN A 80 13.62 8.36 6.26
N LYS A 81 12.57 7.55 6.22
CA LYS A 81 12.46 6.34 7.02
C LYS A 81 13.56 5.33 6.68
N ALA A 82 13.84 5.12 5.40
CA ALA A 82 14.95 4.27 4.97
C ALA A 82 16.31 4.79 5.48
N THR A 83 16.51 6.12 5.47
CA THR A 83 17.72 6.76 6.01
C THR A 83 17.83 6.55 7.52
N GLY A 84 16.73 6.69 8.24
CA GLY A 84 16.64 6.42 9.68
C GLY A 84 16.99 4.96 10.00
N TYR A 85 16.39 4.01 9.29
CA TYR A 85 16.68 2.58 9.42
C TYR A 85 18.15 2.27 9.21
N MET A 86 18.78 2.81 8.16
CA MET A 86 20.22 2.65 7.89
C MET A 86 21.10 3.13 9.03
N SER A 87 20.63 4.12 9.82
CA SER A 87 21.38 4.70 10.94
C SER A 87 21.22 3.93 12.24
N THR A 88 20.12 3.22 12.42
CA THR A 88 19.73 2.57 13.68
C THR A 88 19.90 1.06 13.69
N ALA A 89 19.79 0.41 12.54
CA ALA A 89 19.96 -1.03 12.43
C ALA A 89 21.43 -1.43 12.55
N GLU A 90 21.72 -2.50 13.32
CA GLU A 90 23.09 -3.04 13.45
C GLU A 90 23.61 -3.60 12.10
N GLU A 91 22.74 -4.29 11.38
CA GLU A 91 23.01 -4.82 10.03
C GLU A 91 21.85 -4.43 9.10
N PRO A 92 21.89 -3.25 8.47
CA PRO A 92 20.81 -2.81 7.63
C PRO A 92 20.72 -3.63 6.33
N THR A 93 19.59 -4.29 6.13
CA THR A 93 19.28 -5.08 4.92
C THR A 93 17.98 -4.60 4.30
N LEU A 94 17.82 -4.79 2.98
CA LEU A 94 16.56 -4.46 2.31
C LEU A 94 15.40 -5.29 2.87
N ASP A 95 15.61 -6.57 3.12
CA ASP A 95 14.57 -7.45 3.69
C ASP A 95 14.13 -6.96 5.07
N GLY A 96 15.09 -6.61 5.95
CA GLY A 96 14.78 -6.06 7.27
C GLY A 96 14.05 -4.71 7.20
N PHE A 97 14.40 -3.84 6.25
CA PHE A 97 13.67 -2.60 6.02
C PHE A 97 12.23 -2.87 5.55
N LEU A 98 12.03 -3.81 4.63
CA LEU A 98 10.70 -4.17 4.15
C LEU A 98 9.85 -4.82 5.25
N GLU A 99 10.45 -5.63 6.13
CA GLU A 99 9.78 -6.16 7.32
C GLU A 99 9.37 -5.03 8.27
N GLU A 100 10.26 -4.07 8.56
CA GLU A 100 9.95 -2.91 9.39
C GLU A 100 8.82 -2.08 8.80
N VAL A 101 8.86 -1.77 7.50
CA VAL A 101 7.79 -1.02 6.81
C VAL A 101 6.47 -1.78 6.81
N ALA A 102 6.50 -3.11 6.68
CA ALA A 102 5.30 -3.95 6.72
C ALA A 102 4.68 -4.03 8.13
N LEU A 103 5.51 -3.96 9.18
CA LEU A 103 5.08 -3.93 10.59
C LEU A 103 4.55 -2.56 11.00
N VAL A 104 5.10 -1.48 10.44
CA VAL A 104 4.61 -0.11 10.61
C VAL A 104 3.44 0.16 9.64
N ALA A 105 2.37 -0.59 9.75
CA ALA A 105 1.07 -0.02 9.44
C ALA A 105 0.85 1.16 10.41
N ASP A 106 0.05 2.18 10.05
CA ASP A 106 -0.25 3.42 10.81
C ASP A 106 -0.63 3.26 12.29
N VAL A 107 -0.53 2.09 12.81
CA VAL A 107 -0.96 1.53 14.07
C VAL A 107 0.09 1.64 15.16
N ASP A 108 1.35 1.44 14.85
CA ASP A 108 2.44 1.46 15.83
C ASP A 108 2.76 2.89 16.32
N SER A 109 2.19 3.91 15.65
CA SER A 109 2.21 5.30 16.13
C SER A 109 1.09 5.61 17.15
N LEU A 110 0.20 4.65 17.44
CA LEU A 110 -0.86 4.82 18.43
C LEU A 110 -0.27 4.60 19.83
N ASP A 111 0.09 5.68 20.51
CA ASP A 111 0.40 5.65 21.94
C ASP A 111 -0.90 5.37 22.72
N GLU A 112 -1.06 4.13 23.19
CA GLU A 112 -2.22 3.70 23.97
C GLU A 112 -2.34 4.44 25.31
N SER A 113 -1.30 5.14 25.75
CA SER A 113 -1.30 5.91 26.99
C SER A 113 -2.02 7.26 26.86
N GLU A 114 -2.24 7.75 25.64
CA GLU A 114 -2.94 9.01 25.38
C GLU A 114 -4.46 8.82 25.30
N ASN A 115 -5.19 9.57 26.12
CA ASN A 115 -6.65 9.62 26.07
C ASN A 115 -7.11 10.48 24.87
N ARG A 116 -7.20 9.87 23.70
CA ARG A 116 -7.53 10.53 22.42
C ARG A 116 -8.58 9.76 21.60
N ILE A 117 -9.28 10.48 20.74
CA ILE A 117 -10.12 9.87 19.69
C ILE A 117 -9.25 9.62 18.47
N VAL A 118 -9.31 8.40 17.97
CA VAL A 118 -8.59 8.00 16.75
C VAL A 118 -9.56 7.96 15.58
N LEU A 119 -9.21 8.63 14.49
CA LEU A 119 -9.97 8.59 13.23
C LEU A 119 -9.15 7.80 12.20
N MET A 120 -9.78 6.80 11.59
CA MET A 120 -9.10 5.96 10.60
C MET A 120 -10.09 5.38 9.59
N THR A 121 -9.58 4.82 8.51
CA THR A 121 -10.39 4.04 7.57
C THR A 121 -10.62 2.62 8.11
N LEU A 122 -11.68 1.95 7.62
CA LEU A 122 -11.94 0.55 7.96
C LEU A 122 -10.78 -0.38 7.55
N HIS A 123 -10.12 -0.10 6.42
CA HIS A 123 -8.95 -0.86 5.99
C HIS A 123 -7.76 -0.67 6.94
N GLY A 124 -7.53 0.57 7.42
CA GLY A 124 -6.48 0.88 8.38
C GLY A 124 -6.73 0.28 9.77
N ALA A 125 -7.99 -0.07 10.10
CA ALA A 125 -8.35 -0.67 11.37
C ALA A 125 -8.08 -2.19 11.44
N LYS A 126 -7.65 -2.82 10.35
CA LYS A 126 -7.38 -4.25 10.32
C LYS A 126 -6.25 -4.63 11.28
N GLY A 127 -6.52 -5.53 12.22
CA GLY A 127 -5.54 -6.00 13.21
C GLY A 127 -5.55 -5.21 14.52
N LEU A 128 -6.27 -4.08 14.60
CA LEU A 128 -6.46 -3.28 15.80
C LEU A 128 -7.71 -3.67 16.57
N GLU A 129 -7.73 -3.33 17.85
CA GLU A 129 -8.91 -3.46 18.70
C GLU A 129 -9.03 -2.21 19.58
N PHE A 130 -10.28 -1.76 19.81
CA PHE A 130 -10.57 -0.57 20.58
C PHE A 130 -11.72 -0.84 21.55
N PRO A 131 -11.68 -0.30 22.77
CA PRO A 131 -12.79 -0.46 23.71
C PRO A 131 -14.12 0.05 23.16
N TYR A 132 -14.12 1.14 22.41
CA TYR A 132 -15.30 1.81 21.86
C TYR A 132 -15.09 2.11 20.39
N VAL A 133 -15.97 1.63 19.51
CA VAL A 133 -15.88 1.84 18.07
C VAL A 133 -17.15 2.50 17.55
N TYR A 134 -16.98 3.54 16.76
CA TYR A 134 -18.04 4.23 16.03
C TYR A 134 -17.84 4.03 14.53
N LEU A 135 -18.70 3.24 13.88
CA LEU A 135 -18.72 3.12 12.43
C LEU A 135 -19.72 4.13 11.87
N SER A 136 -19.21 5.14 11.21
CA SER A 136 -20.03 6.21 10.63
C SER A 136 -20.29 5.97 9.13
N GLY A 137 -21.42 6.49 8.63
CA GLY A 137 -21.77 6.39 7.23
C GLY A 137 -22.26 5.01 6.78
N MET A 138 -22.93 4.27 7.69
CA MET A 138 -23.49 2.95 7.42
C MET A 138 -24.79 3.07 6.61
N GLU A 139 -24.64 3.52 5.35
CA GLU A 139 -25.78 3.83 4.46
C GLU A 139 -25.40 3.57 3.00
N ASP A 140 -26.38 3.17 2.20
CA ASP A 140 -26.20 2.90 0.77
C ASP A 140 -25.62 4.12 0.04
N GLY A 141 -24.54 3.88 -0.69
CA GLY A 141 -23.81 4.90 -1.42
C GLY A 141 -22.54 5.39 -0.75
N LEU A 142 -22.45 5.27 0.60
CA LEU A 142 -21.24 5.48 1.37
C LEU A 142 -20.62 4.14 1.78
N PHE A 143 -21.38 3.33 2.51
CA PHE A 143 -20.95 2.01 2.93
C PHE A 143 -22.16 1.06 3.07
N PRO A 144 -22.39 0.17 2.09
CA PRO A 144 -21.55 -0.09 0.89
C PRO A 144 -21.48 1.10 -0.08
N SER A 145 -20.34 1.22 -0.79
CA SER A 145 -20.11 2.32 -1.71
C SER A 145 -21.01 2.23 -2.94
N SER A 146 -21.37 3.40 -3.53
CA SER A 146 -22.11 3.42 -4.79
C SER A 146 -21.41 2.63 -5.89
N MET A 147 -20.09 2.64 -5.91
CA MET A 147 -19.28 1.90 -6.89
C MET A 147 -19.49 0.39 -6.74
N SER A 148 -19.51 -0.12 -5.51
CA SER A 148 -19.74 -1.54 -5.23
C SER A 148 -21.19 -1.96 -5.49
N ILE A 149 -22.17 -1.09 -5.17
CA ILE A 149 -23.61 -1.36 -5.38
C ILE A 149 -23.94 -1.50 -6.88
N PHE A 150 -23.36 -0.64 -7.72
CA PHE A 150 -23.63 -0.60 -9.17
C PHE A 150 -22.57 -1.35 -10.00
N SER A 151 -21.65 -2.08 -9.36
CA SER A 151 -20.65 -2.89 -10.04
C SER A 151 -21.28 -4.11 -10.72
N ASP A 152 -20.82 -4.44 -11.92
CA ASP A 152 -21.11 -5.71 -12.58
C ASP A 152 -20.36 -6.90 -11.93
N ASP A 153 -19.39 -6.60 -11.06
CA ASP A 153 -18.66 -7.61 -10.29
C ASP A 153 -19.49 -8.06 -9.09
N LYS A 154 -19.86 -9.34 -9.10
CA LYS A 154 -20.66 -9.95 -8.04
C LYS A 154 -19.93 -10.03 -6.70
N ASP A 155 -18.61 -9.97 -6.71
CA ASP A 155 -17.79 -10.04 -5.51
C ASP A 155 -17.62 -8.66 -4.83
N ALA A 156 -17.95 -7.55 -5.50
CA ALA A 156 -17.79 -6.20 -4.96
C ALA A 156 -18.57 -5.97 -3.65
N ILE A 157 -19.83 -6.41 -3.60
CA ILE A 157 -20.66 -6.30 -2.38
C ILE A 157 -20.17 -7.28 -1.29
N GLU A 158 -19.68 -8.45 -1.68
CA GLU A 158 -19.11 -9.41 -0.72
C GLU A 158 -17.85 -8.85 -0.05
N GLU A 159 -17.04 -8.09 -0.77
CA GLU A 159 -15.86 -7.43 -0.21
C GLU A 159 -16.26 -6.31 0.77
N GLU A 160 -17.25 -5.48 0.44
CA GLU A 160 -17.82 -4.49 1.37
C GLU A 160 -18.35 -5.16 2.64
N ARG A 161 -18.99 -6.32 2.51
CA ARG A 161 -19.49 -7.10 3.65
C ARG A 161 -18.34 -7.63 4.53
N ARG A 162 -17.25 -8.10 3.92
CA ARG A 162 -16.05 -8.53 4.64
C ARG A 162 -15.41 -7.35 5.37
N LEU A 163 -15.34 -6.20 4.73
CA LEU A 163 -14.82 -4.97 5.34
C LEU A 163 -15.70 -4.50 6.50
N CYS A 164 -17.03 -4.60 6.38
CA CYS A 164 -17.97 -4.34 7.48
C CYS A 164 -17.69 -5.27 8.67
N TYR A 165 -17.52 -6.56 8.42
CA TYR A 165 -17.17 -7.52 9.45
C TYR A 165 -15.86 -7.15 10.17
N VAL A 166 -14.83 -6.73 9.41
CA VAL A 166 -13.59 -6.24 10.00
C VAL A 166 -13.85 -5.07 10.94
N GLY A 167 -14.63 -4.07 10.51
CA GLY A 167 -14.96 -2.91 11.35
C GLY A 167 -15.71 -3.30 12.64
N ILE A 168 -16.71 -4.14 12.54
CA ILE A 168 -17.50 -4.63 13.68
C ILE A 168 -16.61 -5.36 14.70
N THR A 169 -15.70 -6.20 14.22
CA THR A 169 -14.82 -6.99 15.09
C THR A 169 -13.69 -6.18 15.73
N ARG A 170 -13.58 -4.89 15.46
CA ARG A 170 -12.62 -4.01 16.15
C ARG A 170 -13.10 -3.56 17.54
N ALA A 171 -14.37 -3.73 17.83
CA ALA A 171 -14.94 -3.31 19.11
C ALA A 171 -14.76 -4.38 20.19
N GLU A 172 -14.06 -4.04 21.28
CA GLU A 172 -13.92 -4.90 22.45
C GLU A 172 -15.13 -4.82 23.41
N LYS A 173 -15.70 -3.61 23.59
CA LYS A 173 -16.77 -3.35 24.59
C LYS A 173 -18.04 -2.86 23.95
N GLU A 174 -17.96 -1.78 23.17
CA GLU A 174 -19.14 -1.15 22.58
C GLU A 174 -18.92 -0.80 21.12
N LEU A 175 -19.94 -1.07 20.31
CA LEU A 175 -20.02 -0.72 18.91
C LEU A 175 -21.22 0.19 18.67
N THR A 176 -20.99 1.33 18.04
CA THR A 176 -22.04 2.25 17.61
C THR A 176 -22.01 2.38 16.08
N LEU A 177 -23.15 2.11 15.45
CA LEU A 177 -23.33 2.29 14.00
C LEU A 177 -24.13 3.56 13.77
N THR A 178 -23.68 4.44 12.87
CA THR A 178 -24.40 5.67 12.52
C THR A 178 -24.66 5.77 11.03
N ALA A 179 -25.86 6.22 10.68
CA ALA A 179 -26.27 6.53 9.32
C ALA A 179 -26.95 7.90 9.31
N ALA A 180 -26.75 8.67 8.25
CA ALA A 180 -27.50 9.89 7.99
C ALA A 180 -28.67 9.58 7.02
N ARG A 181 -29.78 10.30 7.14
CA ARG A 181 -30.94 10.22 6.21
C ARG A 181 -30.98 11.44 5.32
#